data_38c566d40b7fbe4c5784be309690828f
#
_entry.id   38c566d40b7fbe4c5784be309690828f
#
_cell.length_a   1.000
_cell.length_b   1.000
_cell.length_c   1.000
_cell.angle_alpha   90.00
_cell.angle_beta   90.00
_cell.angle_gamma   90.00
#
_symmetry.space_group_name_H-M   'P 1'
#
loop_
_entity.id
_entity.type
_entity.pdbx_description
1 polymer ?
#
loop_
_entity_poly.entity_id
_entity_poly.type
_entity_poly.pdbx_seq_one_letter_code
_entity_poly.pdbx_strand_id
1 'polypeptide(L)'
;MSRSFFRGVMFLVIAAIAFSVSACSKQQPKNETVAEVNGDAIKVTELREFLGMLGGGTPVAGFTAEQKNQSLGRLITGRLLAQDARAQGLDNTDEFRNAREGSEQTALITALLRREIDSKAKVSREEIQAEAKKMMAADNTLSDNTANVQAGRSVSRAKIRKVQEELIDAAKKEFPATIHQEMVDKIVGGGTVPDNAVLVTAAGDNITYGDVREDLERSMGGMHGGQSIARNPVAINRMLTREATGKSLGAYAKKQGIEESDWHKITRKDIERTILIDLLAAKIMGDESPVSDAEVDAYYKEHSEMFVQHGKKVPLGMVKEQLRGFLRSEKRKSAMNDYIEELKKKATIKVNEKVLGDV
;
A
#
# COMPACT_ATOMS: atom_id res chain seq x y z
N MET A 1 -18.49 -11.52 5.23
CA MET A 1 -17.06 -11.23 4.96
C MET A 1 -16.59 -10.22 5.98
N SER A 2 -15.53 -10.54 6.68
CA SER A 2 -15.13 -9.90 7.94
C SER A 2 -14.53 -8.51 7.73
N ARG A 3 -14.85 -7.56 8.64
CA ARG A 3 -14.25 -6.21 8.75
C ARG A 3 -12.71 -6.22 8.77
N SER A 4 -12.11 -7.38 8.97
CA SER A 4 -10.68 -7.56 9.14
C SER A 4 -9.88 -7.68 7.85
N PHE A 5 -10.49 -8.00 6.70
CA PHE A 5 -9.76 -8.08 5.42
C PHE A 5 -9.17 -6.74 4.99
N PHE A 6 -9.84 -5.63 5.34
CA PHE A 6 -9.38 -4.27 5.03
C PHE A 6 -8.36 -3.68 6.02
N ARG A 7 -8.31 -4.20 7.26
CA ARG A 7 -7.34 -3.71 8.26
C ARG A 7 -5.88 -4.13 7.95
N GLY A 8 -5.69 -5.25 7.24
CA GLY A 8 -4.36 -5.74 6.85
C GLY A 8 -3.66 -4.89 5.77
N VAL A 9 -4.43 -4.24 4.90
CA VAL A 9 -3.91 -3.38 3.81
C VAL A 9 -3.41 -2.02 4.32
N MET A 10 -3.84 -1.62 5.51
CA MET A 10 -3.62 -0.28 6.08
C MET A 10 -2.15 0.08 6.36
N PHE A 11 -1.22 -0.88 6.46
CA PHE A 11 0.17 -0.57 6.84
C PHE A 11 1.20 -0.55 5.71
N LEU A 12 0.86 -1.06 4.54
CA LEU A 12 1.74 -0.94 3.37
C LEU A 12 1.70 0.46 2.72
N VAL A 13 0.63 1.21 2.93
CA VAL A 13 0.48 2.58 2.37
C VAL A 13 1.31 3.62 3.13
N ILE A 14 1.58 3.41 4.43
CA ILE A 14 2.34 4.38 5.25
C ILE A 14 3.85 4.37 4.94
N ALA A 15 4.38 3.28 4.36
CA ALA A 15 5.82 3.13 4.15
C ALA A 15 6.35 3.74 2.85
N ALA A 16 5.50 4.26 1.95
CA ALA A 16 5.89 4.58 0.58
C ALA A 16 5.49 5.97 0.07
N ILE A 17 5.22 6.95 0.94
CA ILE A 17 5.08 8.34 0.48
C ILE A 17 6.48 8.94 0.32
N ALA A 18 7.14 8.62 -0.78
CA ALA A 18 8.36 9.29 -1.18
C ALA A 18 8.00 10.41 -2.19
N PHE A 19 7.94 11.65 -1.70
CA PHE A 19 7.81 12.81 -2.56
C PHE A 19 9.07 12.98 -3.40
N SER A 20 8.88 13.11 -4.70
CA SER A 20 9.94 13.52 -5.62
C SER A 20 10.25 14.99 -5.41
N VAL A 21 11.45 15.26 -4.88
CA VAL A 21 11.96 16.60 -4.74
C VAL A 21 12.47 17.06 -6.09
N SER A 22 11.75 17.97 -6.72
CA SER A 22 12.28 18.75 -7.84
C SER A 22 13.18 19.87 -7.32
N ALA A 23 14.49 19.61 -7.27
CA ALA A 23 15.48 20.67 -7.16
C ALA A 23 15.72 21.28 -8.54
N CYS A 24 14.85 22.18 -8.95
CA CYS A 24 15.13 23.18 -10.00
C CYS A 24 14.20 24.37 -9.83
N SER A 25 14.79 25.53 -9.59
CA SER A 25 14.14 26.82 -9.69
C SER A 25 13.75 27.10 -11.13
N LYS A 26 12.63 26.59 -11.57
CA LYS A 26 11.83 27.10 -12.70
C LYS A 26 10.41 26.75 -12.37
N GLN A 27 9.50 27.74 -12.38
CA GLN A 27 8.06 27.67 -12.22
C GLN A 27 7.53 26.28 -11.84
N GLN A 28 6.79 26.19 -10.72
CA GLN A 28 6.07 24.95 -10.43
C GLN A 28 5.42 24.49 -11.74
N PRO A 29 5.74 23.30 -12.24
CA PRO A 29 5.12 22.84 -13.48
C PRO A 29 3.63 22.92 -13.27
N LYS A 30 2.94 23.64 -14.16
CA LYS A 30 1.47 23.64 -14.20
C LYS A 30 1.04 22.20 -14.04
N ASN A 31 0.07 21.94 -13.17
CA ASN A 31 -0.45 20.58 -12.95
C ASN A 31 -1.20 20.13 -14.20
N GLU A 32 -0.44 19.93 -15.28
CA GLU A 32 -0.93 19.63 -16.62
C GLU A 32 -1.48 18.20 -16.69
N THR A 33 -2.37 17.96 -17.64
CA THR A 33 -2.90 16.64 -17.90
C THR A 33 -1.87 15.85 -18.71
N VAL A 34 -1.40 14.73 -18.17
CA VAL A 34 -0.46 13.82 -18.85
C VAL A 34 -1.19 12.77 -19.66
N ALA A 35 -2.41 12.38 -19.24
CA ALA A 35 -3.29 11.52 -20.02
C ALA A 35 -4.76 11.76 -19.67
N GLU A 36 -5.67 11.35 -20.56
CA GLU A 36 -7.11 11.27 -20.32
C GLU A 36 -7.60 9.87 -20.61
N VAL A 37 -8.47 9.35 -19.75
CA VAL A 37 -9.11 8.03 -19.88
C VAL A 37 -10.61 8.23 -19.81
N ASN A 38 -11.30 8.12 -20.94
CA ASN A 38 -12.75 8.38 -21.05
C ASN A 38 -13.15 9.75 -20.48
N GLY A 39 -12.30 10.78 -20.68
CA GLY A 39 -12.49 12.13 -20.13
C GLY A 39 -12.01 12.37 -18.71
N ASP A 40 -11.59 11.34 -17.97
CA ASP A 40 -10.97 11.49 -16.63
C ASP A 40 -9.47 11.75 -16.76
N ALA A 41 -9.03 12.92 -16.28
CA ALA A 41 -7.66 13.37 -16.43
C ALA A 41 -6.71 12.74 -15.39
N ILE A 42 -5.56 12.30 -15.88
CA ILE A 42 -4.40 11.94 -15.04
C ILE A 42 -3.44 13.12 -15.08
N LYS A 43 -3.12 13.67 -13.92
CA LYS A 43 -2.26 14.84 -13.78
C LYS A 43 -0.79 14.49 -13.59
N VAL A 44 0.09 15.42 -13.98
CA VAL A 44 1.55 15.29 -13.77
C VAL A 44 1.88 15.02 -12.30
N THR A 45 1.19 15.66 -11.36
CA THR A 45 1.38 15.42 -9.92
C THR A 45 1.10 13.98 -9.54
N GLU A 46 0.01 13.39 -10.05
CA GLU A 46 -0.37 12.01 -9.79
C GLU A 46 0.70 11.02 -10.32
N LEU A 47 1.21 11.26 -11.54
CA LEU A 47 2.28 10.42 -12.09
C LEU A 47 3.58 10.54 -11.27
N ARG A 48 3.94 11.75 -10.83
CA ARG A 48 5.11 11.97 -9.98
C ARG A 48 5.00 11.30 -8.62
N GLU A 49 3.84 11.38 -7.99
CA GLU A 49 3.56 10.68 -6.73
C GLU A 49 3.69 9.16 -6.91
N PHE A 50 3.13 8.63 -7.99
CA PHE A 50 3.21 7.20 -8.30
C PHE A 50 4.64 6.74 -8.55
N LEU A 51 5.43 7.50 -9.32
CA LEU A 51 6.86 7.25 -9.53
C LEU A 51 7.64 7.33 -8.22
N GLY A 52 7.35 8.31 -7.38
CA GLY A 52 7.97 8.47 -6.06
C GLY A 52 7.72 7.25 -5.17
N MET A 53 6.49 6.71 -5.16
CA MET A 53 6.15 5.49 -4.43
C MET A 53 6.97 4.29 -4.94
N LEU A 54 7.07 4.09 -6.26
CA LEU A 54 7.82 2.99 -6.86
C LEU A 54 9.33 3.13 -6.63
N GLY A 55 9.83 4.35 -6.69
CA GLY A 55 11.26 4.63 -6.61
C GLY A 55 11.85 4.61 -5.20
N GLY A 56 11.03 4.51 -4.16
CA GLY A 56 11.50 4.52 -2.76
C GLY A 56 12.34 5.75 -2.42
N GLY A 57 12.02 6.93 -3.00
CA GLY A 57 12.74 8.18 -2.84
C GLY A 57 13.70 8.53 -3.99
N THR A 58 13.68 7.78 -5.10
CA THR A 58 14.38 8.19 -6.33
C THR A 58 13.72 9.47 -6.85
N PRO A 59 14.49 10.54 -7.13
CA PRO A 59 13.96 11.72 -7.81
C PRO A 59 13.33 11.34 -9.15
N VAL A 60 12.22 12.00 -9.53
CA VAL A 60 11.52 11.68 -10.79
C VAL A 60 12.42 11.80 -12.01
N ALA A 61 13.37 12.74 -12.00
CA ALA A 61 14.37 12.88 -13.03
C ALA A 61 15.31 11.67 -13.20
N GLY A 62 15.35 10.75 -12.22
CA GLY A 62 16.13 9.52 -12.28
C GLY A 62 15.41 8.36 -12.97
N PHE A 63 14.14 8.53 -13.36
CA PHE A 63 13.40 7.50 -14.09
C PHE A 63 13.59 7.64 -15.60
N THR A 64 13.77 6.50 -16.27
CA THR A 64 13.84 6.48 -17.75
C THR A 64 12.47 6.78 -18.36
N ALA A 65 12.47 7.20 -19.63
CA ALA A 65 11.22 7.41 -20.37
C ALA A 65 10.35 6.13 -20.37
N GLU A 66 10.95 4.96 -20.50
CA GLU A 66 10.23 3.69 -20.44
C GLU A 66 9.56 3.45 -19.08
N GLN A 67 10.25 3.71 -17.97
CA GLN A 67 9.70 3.59 -16.62
C GLN A 67 8.55 4.57 -16.38
N LYS A 68 8.64 5.80 -16.91
CA LYS A 68 7.55 6.78 -16.85
C LYS A 68 6.35 6.30 -17.65
N ASN A 69 6.55 5.79 -18.87
CA ASN A 69 5.50 5.22 -19.71
C ASN A 69 4.82 4.01 -19.04
N GLN A 70 5.58 3.08 -18.49
CA GLN A 70 5.04 1.93 -17.76
C GLN A 70 4.22 2.36 -16.54
N SER A 71 4.68 3.38 -15.81
CA SER A 71 3.97 3.93 -14.66
C SER A 71 2.68 4.62 -15.06
N LEU A 72 2.70 5.40 -16.14
CA LEU A 72 1.49 6.00 -16.71
C LEU A 72 0.50 4.92 -17.17
N GLY A 73 0.99 3.86 -17.82
CA GLY A 73 0.17 2.72 -18.23
C GLY A 73 -0.55 2.05 -17.06
N ARG A 74 0.11 1.94 -15.90
CA ARG A 74 -0.52 1.43 -14.67
C ARG A 74 -1.61 2.37 -14.13
N LEU A 75 -1.38 3.68 -14.16
CA LEU A 75 -2.40 4.67 -13.78
C LEU A 75 -3.60 4.63 -14.71
N ILE A 76 -3.39 4.53 -16.02
CA ILE A 76 -4.45 4.37 -17.03
C ILE A 76 -5.26 3.10 -16.75
N THR A 77 -4.59 1.97 -16.53
CA THR A 77 -5.25 0.70 -16.19
C THR A 77 -6.08 0.83 -14.92
N GLY A 78 -5.54 1.45 -13.86
CA GLY A 78 -6.28 1.71 -12.63
C GLY A 78 -7.53 2.57 -12.84
N ARG A 79 -7.46 3.58 -13.74
CA ARG A 79 -8.64 4.39 -14.12
C ARG A 79 -9.71 3.53 -14.80
N LEU A 80 -9.30 2.73 -15.78
CA LEU A 80 -10.22 1.86 -16.53
C LEU A 80 -10.95 0.88 -15.61
N LEU A 81 -10.21 0.19 -14.77
CA LEU A 81 -10.76 -0.77 -13.80
C LEU A 81 -11.75 -0.11 -12.83
N ALA A 82 -11.40 1.07 -12.29
CA ALA A 82 -12.29 1.77 -11.37
C ALA A 82 -13.54 2.33 -12.06
N GLN A 83 -13.42 2.81 -13.30
CA GLN A 83 -14.55 3.27 -14.09
C GLN A 83 -15.52 2.11 -14.40
N ASP A 84 -14.97 0.98 -14.79
CA ASP A 84 -15.77 -0.21 -15.08
C ASP A 84 -16.41 -0.80 -13.82
N ALA A 85 -15.70 -0.83 -12.68
CA ALA A 85 -16.26 -1.20 -11.40
C ALA A 85 -17.50 -0.35 -11.04
N ARG A 86 -17.44 0.98 -11.26
CA ARG A 86 -18.59 1.87 -11.09
C ARG A 86 -19.70 1.58 -12.10
N ALA A 87 -19.36 1.37 -13.37
CA ALA A 87 -20.35 1.03 -14.40
C ALA A 87 -21.09 -0.27 -14.06
N GLN A 88 -20.45 -1.20 -13.34
CA GLN A 88 -21.07 -2.41 -12.82
C GLN A 88 -21.80 -2.20 -11.48
N GLY A 89 -21.85 -0.99 -10.94
CA GLY A 89 -22.56 -0.66 -9.70
C GLY A 89 -21.84 -1.13 -8.41
N LEU A 90 -20.54 -1.46 -8.46
CA LEU A 90 -19.80 -1.94 -7.29
C LEU A 90 -19.65 -0.86 -6.21
N ASP A 91 -19.74 0.42 -6.56
CA ASP A 91 -19.75 1.56 -5.64
C ASP A 91 -21.06 1.66 -4.82
N ASN A 92 -22.11 0.91 -5.19
CA ASN A 92 -23.39 0.89 -4.48
C ASN A 92 -23.57 -0.35 -3.59
N THR A 93 -22.55 -1.23 -3.50
CA THR A 93 -22.60 -2.46 -2.70
C THR A 93 -22.32 -2.19 -1.21
N ASP A 94 -22.78 -3.09 -0.35
CA ASP A 94 -22.49 -3.03 1.09
C ASP A 94 -21.00 -3.21 1.36
N GLU A 95 -20.34 -4.06 0.58
CA GLU A 95 -18.90 -4.29 0.66
C GLU A 95 -18.12 -2.99 0.40
N PHE A 96 -18.50 -2.22 -0.61
CA PHE A 96 -17.88 -0.93 -0.89
C PHE A 96 -18.12 0.07 0.25
N ARG A 97 -19.36 0.19 0.73
CA ARG A 97 -19.69 1.10 1.84
C ARG A 97 -18.90 0.77 3.10
N ASN A 98 -18.87 -0.50 3.49
CA ASN A 98 -18.15 -0.96 4.67
C ASN A 98 -16.63 -0.74 4.54
N ALA A 99 -16.07 -1.01 3.36
CA ALA A 99 -14.66 -0.79 3.08
C ALA A 99 -14.28 0.69 3.12
N ARG A 100 -15.12 1.55 2.53
CA ARG A 100 -14.92 3.00 2.55
C ARG A 100 -14.99 3.56 3.97
N GLU A 101 -16.01 3.18 4.76
CA GLU A 101 -16.13 3.61 6.16
C GLU A 101 -14.94 3.15 7.00
N GLY A 102 -14.51 1.88 6.82
CA GLY A 102 -13.31 1.37 7.49
C GLY A 102 -12.02 2.07 7.10
N SER A 103 -11.99 2.75 5.94
CA SER A 103 -10.82 3.46 5.43
C SER A 103 -10.78 4.95 5.80
N GLU A 104 -11.83 5.50 6.41
CA GLU A 104 -11.93 6.94 6.69
C GLU A 104 -10.81 7.44 7.60
N GLN A 105 -10.52 6.71 8.66
CA GLN A 105 -9.40 7.05 9.56
C GLN A 105 -8.06 7.01 8.82
N THR A 106 -7.86 6.05 7.92
CA THR A 106 -6.67 5.95 7.09
C THR A 106 -6.57 7.13 6.13
N ALA A 107 -7.70 7.55 5.53
CA ALA A 107 -7.75 8.71 4.65
C ALA A 107 -7.32 9.98 5.37
N LEU A 108 -7.83 10.21 6.58
CA LEU A 108 -7.47 11.36 7.40
C LEU A 108 -5.99 11.38 7.77
N ILE A 109 -5.45 10.26 8.27
CA ILE A 109 -4.04 10.15 8.64
C ILE A 109 -3.14 10.33 7.41
N THR A 110 -3.49 9.70 6.30
CA THR A 110 -2.71 9.80 5.05
C THR A 110 -2.74 11.22 4.50
N ALA A 111 -3.88 11.91 4.54
CA ALA A 111 -4.01 13.29 4.10
C ALA A 111 -3.18 14.24 5.00
N LEU A 112 -3.20 14.03 6.32
CA LEU A 112 -2.36 14.76 7.26
C LEU A 112 -0.87 14.58 6.93
N LEU A 113 -0.44 13.33 6.77
CA LEU A 113 0.94 13.00 6.42
C LEU A 113 1.36 13.62 5.09
N ARG A 114 0.56 13.53 4.06
CA ARG A 114 0.83 14.15 2.75
C ARG A 114 1.04 15.66 2.89
N ARG A 115 0.12 16.37 3.58
CA ARG A 115 0.24 17.81 3.83
C ARG A 115 1.55 18.16 4.52
N GLU A 116 1.86 17.47 5.60
CA GLU A 116 3.04 17.78 6.42
C GLU A 116 4.35 17.41 5.70
N ILE A 117 4.37 16.31 4.97
CA ILE A 117 5.54 15.90 4.16
C ILE A 117 5.78 16.92 3.04
N ASP A 118 4.74 17.33 2.32
CA ASP A 118 4.85 18.34 1.26
C ASP A 118 5.39 19.67 1.79
N SER A 119 4.97 20.04 3.00
CA SER A 119 5.41 21.28 3.66
C SER A 119 6.84 21.19 4.21
N LYS A 120 7.20 20.08 4.89
CA LYS A 120 8.38 20.02 5.77
C LYS A 120 9.51 19.09 5.27
N ALA A 121 9.22 18.14 4.37
CA ALA A 121 10.20 17.14 3.93
C ALA A 121 10.86 17.45 2.59
N LYS A 122 10.82 18.69 2.12
CA LYS A 122 11.50 19.10 0.88
C LYS A 122 13.01 18.89 1.03
N VAL A 123 13.61 18.22 0.05
CA VAL A 123 15.04 17.93 0.01
C VAL A 123 15.70 18.89 -0.99
N SER A 124 16.77 19.55 -0.59
CA SER A 124 17.52 20.43 -1.47
C SER A 124 18.63 19.68 -2.23
N ARG A 125 19.10 20.29 -3.30
CA ARG A 125 20.22 19.75 -4.08
C ARG A 125 21.51 19.70 -3.26
N GLU A 126 21.72 20.70 -2.43
CA GLU A 126 22.87 20.82 -1.54
C GLU A 126 22.89 19.70 -0.51
N GLU A 127 21.73 19.34 0.05
CA GLU A 127 21.60 18.20 0.99
C GLU A 127 21.95 16.88 0.32
N ILE A 128 21.47 16.68 -0.92
CA ILE A 128 21.80 15.48 -1.70
C ILE A 128 23.30 15.40 -1.95
N GLN A 129 23.90 16.50 -2.42
CA GLN A 129 25.33 16.54 -2.72
C GLN A 129 26.20 16.33 -1.46
N ALA A 130 25.80 16.91 -0.33
CA ALA A 130 26.50 16.72 0.92
C ALA A 130 26.48 15.25 1.40
N GLU A 131 25.33 14.60 1.28
CA GLU A 131 25.19 13.19 1.63
C GLU A 131 25.91 12.27 0.63
N ALA A 132 25.85 12.58 -0.68
CA ALA A 132 26.57 11.84 -1.71
C ALA A 132 28.08 11.86 -1.48
N LYS A 133 28.64 13.02 -1.11
CA LYS A 133 30.06 13.14 -0.75
C LYS A 133 30.44 12.25 0.44
N LYS A 134 29.59 12.16 1.46
CA LYS A 134 29.81 11.25 2.61
C LYS A 134 29.81 9.79 2.18
N MET A 135 28.86 9.40 1.31
CA MET A 135 28.76 8.04 0.80
C MET A 135 30.01 7.66 -0.02
N MET A 136 30.44 8.55 -0.93
CA MET A 136 31.66 8.33 -1.73
C MET A 136 32.94 8.31 -0.87
N ALA A 137 32.99 9.07 0.23
CA ALA A 137 34.12 9.01 1.17
C ALA A 137 34.16 7.69 1.97
N ALA A 138 33.00 7.06 2.19
CA ALA A 138 32.89 5.76 2.84
C ALA A 138 33.11 4.58 1.88
N ASP A 139 32.77 4.76 0.61
CA ASP A 139 32.94 3.76 -0.46
C ASP A 139 33.39 4.46 -1.75
N ASN A 140 34.69 4.38 -2.02
CA ASN A 140 35.32 5.00 -3.19
C ASN A 140 35.02 4.31 -4.52
N THR A 141 34.28 3.19 -4.51
CA THR A 141 33.82 2.49 -5.71
C THR A 141 32.52 3.06 -6.28
N LEU A 142 31.81 3.90 -5.51
CA LEU A 142 30.56 4.51 -5.92
C LEU A 142 30.80 5.57 -7.01
N SER A 143 30.09 5.47 -8.13
CA SER A 143 30.04 6.54 -9.12
C SER A 143 29.22 7.73 -8.57
N ASP A 144 29.54 8.95 -9.03
CA ASP A 144 28.82 10.18 -8.66
C ASP A 144 27.30 10.06 -8.84
N ASN A 145 26.87 9.46 -9.98
CA ASN A 145 25.46 9.28 -10.25
C ASN A 145 24.80 8.33 -9.24
N THR A 146 25.43 7.20 -8.94
CA THR A 146 24.92 6.22 -7.97
C THR A 146 24.87 6.84 -6.58
N ALA A 147 25.92 7.55 -6.17
CA ALA A 147 25.98 8.24 -4.87
C ALA A 147 24.85 9.28 -4.74
N ASN A 148 24.62 10.12 -5.76
CA ASN A 148 23.56 11.14 -5.73
C ASN A 148 22.16 10.50 -5.64
N VAL A 149 21.89 9.41 -6.38
CA VAL A 149 20.59 8.70 -6.30
C VAL A 149 20.38 8.10 -4.92
N GLN A 150 21.40 7.43 -4.35
CA GLN A 150 21.30 6.84 -3.01
C GLN A 150 21.17 7.91 -1.92
N ALA A 151 21.93 9.00 -2.03
CA ALA A 151 21.87 10.13 -1.12
C ALA A 151 20.49 10.80 -1.12
N GLY A 152 19.91 11.02 -2.30
CA GLY A 152 18.56 11.57 -2.42
C GLY A 152 17.52 10.71 -1.70
N ARG A 153 17.62 9.38 -1.86
CA ARG A 153 16.75 8.42 -1.13
C ARG A 153 16.98 8.48 0.38
N SER A 154 18.25 8.52 0.81
CA SER A 154 18.61 8.56 2.23
C SER A 154 18.06 9.80 2.91
N VAL A 155 18.34 10.99 2.35
CA VAL A 155 17.89 12.28 2.89
C VAL A 155 16.38 12.38 2.91
N SER A 156 15.71 11.99 1.81
CA SER A 156 14.25 12.01 1.73
C SER A 156 13.61 11.12 2.80
N ARG A 157 14.08 9.88 2.94
CA ARG A 157 13.58 8.96 3.98
C ARG A 157 13.80 9.50 5.39
N ALA A 158 14.95 10.09 5.65
CA ALA A 158 15.25 10.67 6.96
C ALA A 158 14.30 11.83 7.30
N LYS A 159 14.05 12.74 6.34
CA LYS A 159 13.10 13.85 6.53
C LYS A 159 11.66 13.38 6.72
N ILE A 160 11.21 12.43 5.91
CA ILE A 160 9.86 11.86 6.04
C ILE A 160 9.70 11.20 7.40
N ARG A 161 10.68 10.41 7.84
CA ARG A 161 10.66 9.77 9.16
C ARG A 161 10.55 10.81 10.28
N LYS A 162 11.35 11.88 10.20
CA LYS A 162 11.29 12.97 11.17
C LYS A 162 9.90 13.61 11.24
N VAL A 163 9.28 13.89 10.10
CA VAL A 163 7.91 14.43 10.06
C VAL A 163 6.91 13.44 10.67
N GLN A 164 7.04 12.15 10.38
CA GLN A 164 6.17 11.12 10.96
C GLN A 164 6.32 11.03 12.48
N GLU A 165 7.56 11.06 12.99
CA GLU A 165 7.86 11.03 14.42
C GLU A 165 7.27 12.27 15.12
N GLU A 166 7.51 13.47 14.58
CA GLU A 166 6.94 14.73 15.09
C GLU A 166 5.40 14.72 15.15
N LEU A 167 4.76 14.16 14.13
CA LEU A 167 3.29 14.04 14.09
C LEU A 167 2.77 13.04 15.12
N ILE A 168 3.44 11.90 15.26
CA ILE A 168 3.06 10.88 16.26
C ILE A 168 3.21 11.46 17.67
N ASP A 169 4.30 12.16 17.94
CA ASP A 169 4.55 12.77 19.24
C ASP A 169 3.52 13.89 19.56
N ALA A 170 3.21 14.74 18.58
CA ALA A 170 2.20 15.76 18.72
C ALA A 170 0.81 15.16 18.96
N ALA A 171 0.45 14.12 18.20
CA ALA A 171 -0.83 13.44 18.36
C ALA A 171 -0.96 12.74 19.72
N LYS A 172 0.09 12.03 20.16
CA LYS A 172 0.11 11.36 21.48
C LYS A 172 0.07 12.34 22.65
N LYS A 173 0.73 13.50 22.52
CA LYS A 173 0.70 14.56 23.54
C LYS A 173 -0.69 15.13 23.71
N GLU A 174 -1.42 15.31 22.61
CA GLU A 174 -2.71 15.95 22.61
C GLU A 174 -3.86 14.96 22.84
N PHE A 175 -3.75 13.79 22.30
CA PHE A 175 -4.70 12.69 22.41
C PHE A 175 -3.99 11.46 22.99
N PRO A 176 -3.70 11.45 24.30
CA PRO A 176 -3.02 10.33 24.92
C PRO A 176 -3.85 9.05 24.83
N ALA A 177 -3.16 7.93 24.80
CA ALA A 177 -3.79 6.62 24.80
C ALA A 177 -3.32 5.80 26.01
N THR A 178 -4.23 4.99 26.53
CA THR A 178 -3.96 4.03 27.62
C THR A 178 -4.19 2.62 27.13
N ILE A 179 -3.17 1.76 27.27
CA ILE A 179 -3.31 0.31 27.05
C ILE A 179 -3.61 -0.32 28.41
N HIS A 180 -4.72 -1.09 28.50
CA HIS A 180 -5.14 -1.76 29.71
C HIS A 180 -4.35 -3.06 29.87
N GLN A 181 -3.17 -2.98 30.52
CA GLN A 181 -2.21 -4.06 30.58
C GLN A 181 -2.78 -5.33 31.26
N GLU A 182 -3.67 -5.18 32.23
CA GLU A 182 -4.34 -6.30 32.89
C GLU A 182 -5.15 -7.17 31.93
N MET A 183 -5.70 -6.60 30.88
CA MET A 183 -6.40 -7.37 29.84
C MET A 183 -5.42 -8.06 28.90
N VAL A 184 -4.29 -7.40 28.59
CA VAL A 184 -3.21 -8.02 27.80
C VAL A 184 -2.65 -9.24 28.56
N ASP A 185 -2.41 -9.11 29.84
CA ASP A 185 -1.88 -10.19 30.69
C ASP A 185 -2.87 -11.38 30.75
N LYS A 186 -4.17 -11.10 30.79
CA LYS A 186 -5.20 -12.14 30.69
C LYS A 186 -5.14 -12.90 29.36
N ILE A 187 -5.01 -12.18 28.23
CA ILE A 187 -4.90 -12.79 26.90
C ILE A 187 -3.66 -13.67 26.83
N VAL A 188 -2.50 -13.15 27.29
CA VAL A 188 -1.22 -13.87 27.31
C VAL A 188 -1.31 -15.13 28.18
N GLY A 189 -1.96 -15.04 29.36
CA GLY A 189 -2.18 -16.14 30.28
C GLY A 189 -3.21 -17.18 29.80
N GLY A 190 -3.87 -16.94 28.67
CA GLY A 190 -4.91 -17.85 28.14
C GLY A 190 -6.23 -17.75 28.89
N GLY A 191 -6.47 -16.69 29.63
CA GLY A 191 -7.73 -16.41 30.28
C GLY A 191 -8.82 -16.01 29.28
N THR A 192 -10.08 -16.25 29.62
CA THR A 192 -11.22 -15.81 28.82
C THR A 192 -11.38 -14.30 28.94
N VAL A 193 -11.35 -13.61 27.79
CA VAL A 193 -11.57 -12.16 27.68
C VAL A 193 -12.84 -11.94 26.85
N PRO A 194 -13.87 -11.27 27.39
CA PRO A 194 -15.09 -11.01 26.64
C PRO A 194 -14.86 -10.01 25.51
N ASP A 195 -15.63 -10.10 24.43
CA ASP A 195 -15.47 -9.25 23.24
C ASP A 195 -15.58 -7.75 23.55
N ASN A 196 -16.38 -7.35 24.55
CA ASN A 196 -16.54 -5.97 24.97
C ASN A 196 -15.46 -5.46 25.96
N ALA A 197 -14.47 -6.30 26.32
CA ALA A 197 -13.38 -5.85 27.19
C ALA A 197 -12.54 -4.81 26.49
N VAL A 198 -12.36 -3.65 27.14
CA VAL A 198 -11.55 -2.56 26.62
C VAL A 198 -10.07 -2.88 26.76
N LEU A 199 -9.36 -2.90 25.65
CA LEU A 199 -7.91 -3.10 25.59
C LEU A 199 -7.14 -1.78 25.49
N VAL A 200 -7.74 -0.79 24.82
CA VAL A 200 -7.14 0.54 24.64
C VAL A 200 -8.23 1.60 24.77
N THR A 201 -7.90 2.67 25.47
CA THR A 201 -8.68 3.93 25.45
C THR A 201 -7.80 4.98 24.78
N ALA A 202 -8.28 5.60 23.69
CA ALA A 202 -7.53 6.62 22.95
C ALA A 202 -8.48 7.64 22.31
N ALA A 203 -8.18 8.92 22.48
CA ALA A 203 -8.93 10.02 21.87
C ALA A 203 -10.45 10.01 22.17
N GLY A 204 -10.85 9.49 23.33
CA GLY A 204 -12.26 9.33 23.72
C GLY A 204 -12.93 8.07 23.22
N ASP A 205 -12.26 7.26 22.39
CA ASP A 205 -12.76 5.99 21.88
C ASP A 205 -12.16 4.80 22.63
N ASN A 206 -12.90 3.70 22.67
CA ASN A 206 -12.44 2.42 23.19
C ASN A 206 -12.17 1.44 22.03
N ILE A 207 -11.07 0.72 22.12
CA ILE A 207 -10.77 -0.44 21.28
C ILE A 207 -10.96 -1.67 22.15
N THR A 208 -11.91 -2.52 21.77
CA THR A 208 -12.27 -3.71 22.54
C THR A 208 -11.52 -4.94 22.04
N TYR A 209 -11.57 -6.02 22.82
CA TYR A 209 -11.03 -7.32 22.39
C TYR A 209 -11.71 -7.83 21.12
N GLY A 210 -13.04 -7.66 21.00
CA GLY A 210 -13.79 -8.03 19.80
C GLY A 210 -13.33 -7.31 18.53
N ASP A 211 -12.87 -6.04 18.66
CA ASP A 211 -12.38 -5.25 17.51
C ASP A 211 -11.06 -5.80 16.94
N VAL A 212 -10.24 -6.43 17.77
CA VAL A 212 -8.89 -6.89 17.41
C VAL A 212 -8.71 -8.40 17.43
N ARG A 213 -9.70 -9.14 17.90
CA ARG A 213 -9.63 -10.60 18.07
C ARG A 213 -9.22 -11.33 16.79
N GLU A 214 -9.86 -11.03 15.66
CA GLU A 214 -9.55 -11.68 14.40
C GLU A 214 -8.14 -11.38 13.92
N ASP A 215 -7.62 -10.17 14.16
CA ASP A 215 -6.25 -9.79 13.82
C ASP A 215 -5.24 -10.48 14.74
N LEU A 216 -5.58 -10.61 16.01
CA LEU A 216 -4.84 -11.43 16.96
C LEU A 216 -4.80 -12.88 16.52
N GLU A 217 -5.95 -13.51 16.26
CA GLU A 217 -6.05 -14.91 15.85
C GLU A 217 -5.33 -15.18 14.52
N ARG A 218 -5.40 -14.26 13.55
CA ARG A 218 -4.72 -14.37 12.25
C ARG A 218 -3.22 -14.27 12.36
N SER A 219 -2.73 -13.41 13.23
CA SER A 219 -1.29 -13.33 13.54
C SER A 219 -0.78 -14.61 14.22
N MET A 220 -1.70 -15.44 14.70
CA MET A 220 -1.47 -16.72 15.38
C MET A 220 -1.36 -17.93 14.43
N GLY A 221 -2.08 -17.91 13.29
CA GLY A 221 -2.21 -19.06 12.38
C GLY A 221 -1.08 -19.22 11.36
N GLY A 222 -0.14 -18.31 11.28
CA GLY A 222 0.82 -18.19 10.18
C GLY A 222 2.15 -18.93 10.32
N MET A 223 2.44 -19.64 11.42
CA MET A 223 3.69 -20.40 11.58
C MET A 223 3.47 -21.87 11.93
N HIS A 224 3.87 -22.74 11.02
CA HIS A 224 4.08 -24.16 11.24
C HIS A 224 5.22 -24.34 12.23
N GLY A 225 4.89 -24.54 13.51
CA GLY A 225 5.91 -24.79 14.55
C GLY A 225 5.47 -24.40 15.95
N GLY A 226 4.42 -25.01 16.47
CA GLY A 226 4.24 -25.41 17.88
C GLY A 226 4.26 -24.36 19.01
N GLN A 227 4.52 -23.08 18.78
CA GLN A 227 4.34 -22.04 19.80
C GLN A 227 3.48 -20.91 19.25
N SER A 228 2.30 -20.78 19.82
CA SER A 228 1.31 -19.77 19.48
C SER A 228 1.87 -18.36 19.75
N ILE A 229 2.10 -17.59 18.67
CA ILE A 229 2.41 -16.14 18.74
C ILE A 229 1.26 -15.39 19.48
N ALA A 230 0.12 -16.00 19.57
CA ALA A 230 -1.08 -15.59 20.30
C ALA A 230 -0.84 -15.12 21.73
N ARG A 231 0.21 -15.61 22.34
CA ARG A 231 0.55 -15.33 23.72
C ARG A 231 1.86 -14.57 23.84
N ASN A 232 2.32 -13.95 22.75
CA ASN A 232 3.51 -13.11 22.81
C ASN A 232 3.11 -11.69 23.24
N PRO A 233 3.41 -11.28 24.47
CA PRO A 233 3.02 -9.97 25.01
C PRO A 233 3.60 -8.82 24.17
N VAL A 234 4.80 -8.99 23.60
CA VAL A 234 5.44 -7.98 22.76
C VAL A 234 4.68 -7.76 21.46
N ALA A 235 4.20 -8.84 20.83
CA ALA A 235 3.42 -8.76 19.60
C ALA A 235 2.05 -8.09 19.84
N ILE A 236 1.37 -8.49 20.91
CA ILE A 236 0.07 -7.91 21.32
C ILE A 236 0.25 -6.43 21.63
N ASN A 237 1.20 -6.06 22.49
CA ASN A 237 1.44 -4.65 22.84
C ASN A 237 1.82 -3.81 21.62
N ARG A 238 2.60 -4.35 20.68
CA ARG A 238 2.93 -3.66 19.41
C ARG A 238 1.69 -3.38 18.58
N MET A 239 0.79 -4.37 18.47
CA MET A 239 -0.46 -4.20 17.74
C MET A 239 -1.35 -3.16 18.43
N LEU A 240 -1.57 -3.26 19.74
CA LEU A 240 -2.38 -2.30 20.49
C LEU A 240 -1.79 -0.88 20.46
N THR A 241 -0.45 -0.74 20.55
CA THR A 241 0.23 0.55 20.40
C THR A 241 -0.02 1.15 19.01
N ARG A 242 -0.05 0.33 17.99
CA ARG A 242 -0.36 0.75 16.62
C ARG A 242 -1.79 1.27 16.50
N GLU A 243 -2.76 0.51 17.02
CA GLU A 243 -4.18 0.91 17.02
C GLU A 243 -4.38 2.21 17.81
N ALA A 244 -3.78 2.29 19.00
CA ALA A 244 -3.78 3.49 19.85
C ALA A 244 -3.21 4.72 19.12
N THR A 245 -2.06 4.55 18.47
CA THR A 245 -1.42 5.63 17.69
C THR A 245 -2.29 6.06 16.51
N GLY A 246 -2.94 5.11 15.84
CA GLY A 246 -3.90 5.39 14.76
C GLY A 246 -5.08 6.26 15.23
N LYS A 247 -5.66 5.93 16.38
CA LYS A 247 -6.75 6.73 16.99
C LYS A 247 -6.28 8.14 17.35
N SER A 248 -5.14 8.28 18.01
CA SER A 248 -4.55 9.58 18.35
C SER A 248 -4.27 10.44 17.12
N LEU A 249 -3.67 9.85 16.06
CA LEU A 249 -3.41 10.55 14.80
C LEU A 249 -4.69 10.94 14.05
N GLY A 250 -5.70 10.08 14.04
CA GLY A 250 -7.00 10.39 13.43
C GLY A 250 -7.69 11.57 14.12
N ALA A 251 -7.73 11.56 15.45
CA ALA A 251 -8.28 12.69 16.22
C ALA A 251 -7.45 13.97 16.01
N TYR A 252 -6.14 13.86 15.99
CA TYR A 252 -5.26 14.99 15.70
C TYR A 252 -5.50 15.55 14.29
N ALA A 253 -5.65 14.69 13.28
CA ALA A 253 -5.95 15.11 11.92
C ALA A 253 -7.28 15.87 11.82
N LYS A 254 -8.33 15.39 12.50
CA LYS A 254 -9.63 16.10 12.59
C LYS A 254 -9.47 17.48 13.23
N LYS A 255 -8.77 17.57 14.37
CA LYS A 255 -8.48 18.83 15.02
C LYS A 255 -7.71 19.80 14.13
N GLN A 256 -6.82 19.29 13.26
CA GLN A 256 -6.08 20.09 12.28
C GLN A 256 -6.92 20.49 11.05
N GLY A 257 -8.22 20.21 11.04
CA GLY A 257 -9.12 20.54 9.93
C GLY A 257 -8.85 19.77 8.64
N ILE A 258 -8.17 18.61 8.73
CA ILE A 258 -7.82 17.78 7.56
C ILE A 258 -9.08 17.29 6.85
N GLU A 259 -10.16 17.02 7.56
CA GLU A 259 -11.41 16.48 7.04
C GLU A 259 -11.99 17.33 5.89
N GLU A 260 -11.85 18.66 5.98
CA GLU A 260 -12.32 19.62 4.97
C GLU A 260 -11.28 19.96 3.91
N SER A 261 -10.06 19.44 4.04
CA SER A 261 -8.95 19.76 3.16
C SER A 261 -9.04 19.09 1.79
N ASP A 262 -8.41 19.71 0.77
CA ASP A 262 -8.28 19.09 -0.55
C ASP A 262 -7.42 17.82 -0.49
N TRP A 263 -6.46 17.76 0.43
CA TRP A 263 -5.67 16.57 0.68
C TRP A 263 -6.53 15.37 1.07
N HIS A 264 -7.52 15.57 1.94
CA HIS A 264 -8.45 14.52 2.33
C HIS A 264 -9.36 14.09 1.17
N LYS A 265 -9.90 15.05 0.42
CA LYS A 265 -10.75 14.77 -0.76
C LYS A 265 -9.99 13.95 -1.82
N ILE A 266 -8.72 14.30 -2.08
CA ILE A 266 -7.86 13.55 -3.02
C ILE A 266 -7.59 12.15 -2.48
N THR A 267 -7.18 12.04 -1.21
CA THR A 267 -6.86 10.76 -0.58
C THR A 267 -8.06 9.81 -0.54
N ARG A 268 -9.27 10.33 -0.23
CA ARG A 268 -10.50 9.53 -0.31
C ARG A 268 -10.75 8.97 -1.70
N LYS A 269 -10.63 9.80 -2.74
CA LYS A 269 -10.80 9.35 -4.13
C LYS A 269 -9.81 8.24 -4.50
N ASP A 270 -8.57 8.33 -4.05
CA ASP A 270 -7.55 7.31 -4.30
C ASP A 270 -7.88 6.00 -3.58
N ILE A 271 -8.34 6.07 -2.33
CA ILE A 271 -8.76 4.91 -1.54
C ILE A 271 -10.01 4.28 -2.16
N GLU A 272 -11.03 5.07 -2.50
CA GLU A 272 -12.25 4.58 -3.17
C GLU A 272 -11.92 3.88 -4.49
N ARG A 273 -10.98 4.42 -5.27
CA ARG A 273 -10.49 3.78 -6.49
C ARG A 273 -9.86 2.43 -6.20
N THR A 274 -9.03 2.33 -5.18
CA THR A 274 -8.39 1.07 -4.78
C THR A 274 -9.44 0.04 -4.36
N ILE A 275 -10.42 0.43 -3.54
CA ILE A 275 -11.52 -0.45 -3.12
C ILE A 275 -12.29 -0.99 -4.34
N LEU A 276 -12.61 -0.12 -5.29
CA LEU A 276 -13.32 -0.52 -6.52
C LEU A 276 -12.51 -1.51 -7.35
N ILE A 277 -11.21 -1.28 -7.50
CA ILE A 277 -10.32 -2.20 -8.23
C ILE A 277 -10.26 -3.55 -7.52
N ASP A 278 -10.15 -3.57 -6.20
CA ASP A 278 -10.10 -4.80 -5.40
C ASP A 278 -11.41 -5.60 -5.50
N LEU A 279 -12.57 -4.92 -5.43
CA LEU A 279 -13.88 -5.56 -5.58
C LEU A 279 -14.06 -6.13 -7.00
N LEU A 280 -13.66 -5.37 -8.02
CA LEU A 280 -13.71 -5.84 -9.41
C LEU A 280 -12.76 -7.02 -9.62
N ALA A 281 -11.55 -6.95 -9.10
CA ALA A 281 -10.59 -8.04 -9.15
C ALA A 281 -11.11 -9.30 -8.45
N ALA A 282 -11.73 -9.16 -7.27
CA ALA A 282 -12.37 -10.26 -6.58
C ALA A 282 -13.51 -10.90 -7.41
N LYS A 283 -14.29 -10.07 -8.12
CA LYS A 283 -15.36 -10.54 -9.01
C LYS A 283 -14.82 -11.29 -10.24
N ILE A 284 -13.76 -10.76 -10.89
CA ILE A 284 -13.13 -11.36 -12.08
C ILE A 284 -12.40 -12.64 -11.72
N MET A 285 -11.64 -12.60 -10.62
CA MET A 285 -10.80 -13.69 -10.16
C MET A 285 -11.54 -14.69 -9.25
N GLY A 286 -12.85 -14.52 -9.07
CA GLY A 286 -13.68 -15.27 -8.13
C GLY A 286 -13.37 -16.77 -8.07
N ASP A 287 -13.98 -17.51 -7.17
CA ASP A 287 -13.67 -18.94 -6.88
C ASP A 287 -13.74 -19.90 -8.09
N GLU A 288 -14.09 -19.38 -9.24
CA GLU A 288 -14.44 -20.13 -10.46
C GLU A 288 -13.29 -20.34 -11.45
N SER A 289 -12.04 -20.32 -11.02
CA SER A 289 -10.95 -20.84 -11.87
C SER A 289 -10.48 -22.19 -11.33
N PRO A 290 -11.35 -23.22 -11.32
CA PRO A 290 -10.93 -24.53 -10.87
C PRO A 290 -9.81 -25.03 -11.78
N VAL A 291 -8.76 -25.52 -11.15
CA VAL A 291 -7.67 -26.23 -11.85
C VAL A 291 -7.95 -27.72 -11.69
N SER A 292 -8.23 -28.36 -12.81
CA SER A 292 -8.49 -29.80 -12.83
C SER A 292 -7.21 -30.61 -12.61
N ASP A 293 -7.34 -31.84 -12.17
CA ASP A 293 -6.22 -32.75 -12.06
C ASP A 293 -5.52 -32.98 -13.40
N ALA A 294 -6.31 -33.02 -14.50
CA ALA A 294 -5.76 -33.17 -15.86
C ALA A 294 -4.85 -32.01 -16.26
N GLU A 295 -5.16 -30.78 -15.87
CA GLU A 295 -4.31 -29.62 -16.13
C GLU A 295 -3.00 -29.67 -15.32
N VAL A 296 -3.09 -30.11 -14.05
CA VAL A 296 -1.90 -30.28 -13.21
C VAL A 296 -1.01 -31.38 -13.79
N ASP A 297 -1.58 -32.50 -14.23
CA ASP A 297 -0.87 -33.62 -14.85
C ASP A 297 -0.20 -33.21 -16.16
N ALA A 298 -0.92 -32.44 -16.99
CA ALA A 298 -0.41 -31.93 -18.27
C ALA A 298 0.80 -31.00 -18.02
N TYR A 299 0.64 -30.02 -17.12
CA TYR A 299 1.73 -29.09 -16.79
C TYR A 299 2.96 -29.79 -16.24
N TYR A 300 2.78 -30.77 -15.34
CA TYR A 300 3.88 -31.54 -14.78
C TYR A 300 4.61 -32.36 -15.82
N LYS A 301 3.91 -32.91 -16.81
CA LYS A 301 4.53 -33.68 -17.93
C LYS A 301 5.29 -32.76 -18.86
N GLU A 302 4.70 -31.66 -19.26
CA GLU A 302 5.27 -30.68 -20.21
C GLU A 302 6.52 -30.01 -19.65
N HIS A 303 6.55 -29.73 -18.34
CA HIS A 303 7.66 -29.07 -17.67
C HIS A 303 8.47 -30.02 -16.78
N SER A 304 8.60 -31.28 -17.21
CA SER A 304 9.15 -32.36 -16.36
C SER A 304 10.60 -32.11 -15.89
N GLU A 305 11.39 -31.36 -16.64
CA GLU A 305 12.76 -30.95 -16.27
C GLU A 305 12.79 -29.97 -15.07
N MET A 306 11.74 -29.20 -14.84
CA MET A 306 11.65 -28.29 -13.69
C MET A 306 11.47 -29.05 -12.37
N PHE A 307 11.06 -30.32 -12.43
CA PHE A 307 10.77 -31.16 -11.27
C PHE A 307 11.86 -32.17 -10.99
N VAL A 308 13.14 -31.82 -11.26
CA VAL A 308 14.30 -32.64 -10.94
C VAL A 308 15.07 -32.01 -9.79
N GLN A 309 15.22 -32.74 -8.67
CA GLN A 309 16.05 -32.35 -7.53
C GLN A 309 17.14 -33.42 -7.30
N HIS A 310 18.38 -33.00 -7.22
CA HIS A 310 19.55 -33.90 -7.04
C HIS A 310 19.60 -35.08 -8.06
N GLY A 311 19.24 -34.79 -9.33
CA GLY A 311 19.22 -35.79 -10.39
C GLY A 311 18.05 -36.78 -10.35
N LYS A 312 17.10 -36.62 -9.43
CA LYS A 312 15.92 -37.47 -9.34
C LYS A 312 14.65 -36.66 -9.60
N LYS A 313 13.73 -37.26 -10.37
CA LYS A 313 12.42 -36.64 -10.63
C LYS A 313 11.57 -36.64 -9.36
N VAL A 314 11.07 -35.47 -8.95
CA VAL A 314 10.16 -35.31 -7.81
C VAL A 314 8.79 -35.88 -8.20
N PRO A 315 8.21 -36.85 -7.48
CA PRO A 315 6.90 -37.43 -7.83
C PRO A 315 5.80 -36.34 -7.83
N LEU A 316 4.87 -36.42 -8.81
CA LEU A 316 3.75 -35.48 -8.92
C LEU A 316 2.97 -35.31 -7.62
N GLY A 317 2.73 -36.41 -6.89
CA GLY A 317 1.99 -36.37 -5.61
C GLY A 317 2.59 -35.42 -4.56
N MET A 318 3.90 -35.16 -4.60
CA MET A 318 4.58 -34.25 -3.69
C MET A 318 4.41 -32.77 -4.06
N VAL A 319 4.14 -32.46 -5.32
CA VAL A 319 4.04 -31.09 -5.85
C VAL A 319 2.64 -30.73 -6.37
N LYS A 320 1.71 -31.67 -6.36
CA LYS A 320 0.38 -31.55 -6.96
C LYS A 320 -0.39 -30.33 -6.47
N GLU A 321 -0.47 -30.12 -5.16
CA GLU A 321 -1.19 -28.97 -4.59
C GLU A 321 -0.47 -27.65 -4.81
N GLN A 322 0.86 -27.66 -4.79
CA GLN A 322 1.66 -26.49 -5.13
C GLN A 322 1.45 -26.08 -6.58
N LEU A 323 1.45 -27.06 -7.51
CA LEU A 323 1.17 -26.84 -8.93
C LEU A 323 -0.26 -26.34 -9.16
N ARG A 324 -1.23 -26.90 -8.46
CA ARG A 324 -2.62 -26.43 -8.54
C ARG A 324 -2.73 -24.97 -8.10
N GLY A 325 -2.06 -24.60 -7.01
CA GLY A 325 -1.98 -23.21 -6.55
C GLY A 325 -1.33 -22.29 -7.58
N PHE A 326 -0.22 -22.72 -8.17
CA PHE A 326 0.49 -21.99 -9.23
C PHE A 326 -0.40 -21.79 -10.47
N LEU A 327 -0.97 -22.86 -11.02
CA LEU A 327 -1.84 -22.80 -12.19
C LEU A 327 -3.09 -21.94 -11.96
N ARG A 328 -3.66 -21.99 -10.76
CA ARG A 328 -4.76 -21.10 -10.38
C ARG A 328 -4.33 -19.63 -10.41
N SER A 329 -3.14 -19.32 -9.91
CA SER A 329 -2.57 -17.97 -9.96
C SER A 329 -2.38 -17.48 -11.39
N GLU A 330 -1.82 -18.35 -12.26
CA GLU A 330 -1.60 -18.00 -13.67
C GLU A 330 -2.94 -17.82 -14.44
N LYS A 331 -3.94 -18.66 -14.20
CA LYS A 331 -5.29 -18.46 -14.78
C LYS A 331 -5.90 -17.13 -14.36
N ARG A 332 -5.82 -16.79 -13.07
CA ARG A 332 -6.32 -15.51 -12.56
C ARG A 332 -5.61 -14.32 -13.21
N LYS A 333 -4.29 -14.42 -13.33
CA LYS A 333 -3.49 -13.37 -13.97
C LYS A 333 -3.85 -13.21 -15.44
N SER A 334 -4.02 -14.31 -16.18
CA SER A 334 -4.45 -14.29 -17.58
C SER A 334 -5.83 -13.64 -17.70
N ALA A 335 -6.81 -14.09 -16.92
CA ALA A 335 -8.17 -13.52 -16.94
C ALA A 335 -8.18 -12.01 -16.68
N MET A 336 -7.37 -11.54 -15.72
CA MET A 336 -7.24 -10.11 -15.45
C MET A 336 -6.61 -9.36 -16.61
N ASN A 337 -5.56 -9.91 -17.22
CA ASN A 337 -4.90 -9.29 -18.37
C ASN A 337 -5.86 -9.20 -19.58
N ASP A 338 -6.56 -10.29 -19.87
CA ASP A 338 -7.54 -10.32 -20.96
C ASP A 338 -8.66 -9.29 -20.74
N TYR A 339 -9.13 -9.19 -19.49
CA TYR A 339 -10.12 -8.20 -19.09
C TYR A 339 -9.63 -6.77 -19.30
N ILE A 340 -8.40 -6.47 -18.86
CA ILE A 340 -7.76 -5.16 -19.04
C ILE A 340 -7.63 -4.82 -20.53
N GLU A 341 -7.23 -5.76 -21.37
CA GLU A 341 -7.12 -5.53 -22.81
C GLU A 341 -8.48 -5.26 -23.46
N GLU A 342 -9.54 -5.93 -23.03
CA GLU A 342 -10.91 -5.64 -23.49
C GLU A 342 -11.38 -4.23 -23.07
N LEU A 343 -11.05 -3.79 -21.85
CA LEU A 343 -11.35 -2.42 -21.41
C LEU A 343 -10.59 -1.39 -22.23
N LYS A 344 -9.31 -1.63 -22.53
CA LYS A 344 -8.48 -0.73 -23.35
C LYS A 344 -9.03 -0.58 -24.76
N LYS A 345 -9.51 -1.68 -25.39
CA LYS A 345 -10.11 -1.65 -26.73
C LYS A 345 -11.37 -0.77 -26.81
N LYS A 346 -12.14 -0.69 -25.72
CA LYS A 346 -13.39 0.06 -25.64
C LYS A 346 -13.20 1.51 -25.18
N ALA A 347 -12.04 1.84 -24.63
CA ALA A 347 -11.79 3.12 -24.01
C ALA A 347 -11.24 4.17 -24.98
N THR A 348 -11.55 5.42 -24.71
CA THR A 348 -10.86 6.57 -25.33
C THR A 348 -9.70 6.99 -24.41
N ILE A 349 -8.48 6.68 -24.85
CA ILE A 349 -7.25 7.01 -24.13
C ILE A 349 -6.47 8.02 -24.95
N LYS A 350 -6.13 9.19 -24.34
CA LYS A 350 -5.29 10.21 -24.94
C LYS A 350 -4.08 10.43 -24.04
N VAL A 351 -2.89 10.34 -24.59
CA VAL A 351 -1.62 10.62 -23.88
C VAL A 351 -1.00 11.89 -24.45
N ASN A 352 -0.56 12.78 -23.57
CA ASN A 352 0.20 13.96 -23.94
C ASN A 352 1.69 13.65 -23.83
N GLU A 353 2.26 13.15 -24.92
CA GLU A 353 3.67 12.73 -24.99
C GLU A 353 4.64 13.84 -24.64
N LYS A 354 4.33 15.10 -24.99
CA LYS A 354 5.16 16.25 -24.65
C LYS A 354 5.21 16.45 -23.14
N VAL A 355 4.05 16.48 -22.49
CA VAL A 355 3.97 16.64 -21.02
C VAL A 355 4.63 15.46 -20.32
N LEU A 356 4.45 14.23 -20.84
CA LEU A 356 5.07 13.03 -20.29
C LEU A 356 6.61 13.09 -20.36
N GLY A 357 7.14 13.60 -21.46
CA GLY A 357 8.58 13.82 -21.61
C GLY A 357 9.18 14.83 -20.61
N ASP A 358 8.38 15.83 -20.23
CA ASP A 358 8.76 16.89 -19.29
C ASP A 358 8.59 16.47 -17.80
N VAL A 359 7.99 15.32 -17.50
CA VAL A 359 7.86 14.76 -16.16
C VAL A 359 9.20 14.26 -15.65
#